data_c10542a20ec7de664b8943b7cf4c9243
#
_entry.id   c10542a20ec7de664b8943b7cf4c9243
#
_cell.length_a   1.000
_cell.length_b   1.000
_cell.length_c   1.000
_cell.angle_alpha   90.00
_cell.angle_beta   90.00
_cell.angle_gamma   90.00
#
_symmetry.space_group_name_H-M   'P 1'
#
loop_
_entity.id
_entity.type
_entity.pdbx_description
1 polymer ?
#
loop_
_entity_poly.entity_id
_entity_poly.type
_entity_poly.pdbx_seq_one_letter_code
_entity_poly.pdbx_strand_id
1 'polypeptide(L)'
;MHKKFFKVTIYSWLLLSLFSCNNDSSYYDLKDFAIKDTSKVIKFKISDTEDNSIVISRSVSSNKWIIEGSKYTANKSSVDLLMETFYRIRVKQDVPKSAFNTVINRLSVRHKKVEIFLENNKAFKTWFIGSPTQDHLGTYMLLQNGNNKSSKPYITYKPGMYGSLDVRFFTDWKGWRSPRVFNYPNPKSIKNISVNFSEKPNESYAISYKHDTIKLFDLNNKELNNYDSIQVKHYLSHFENVSYNKIMFEKQNVMDSIFKSKPHYYFELTDSSNKVTKVEFWKIKDIDSSTGWDAEHGYIRVNKNNELLRAQYFNWEILFKPLSFYTRRYY
;
A
#
# COMPACT_ATOMS: atom_id res chain seq x y z
N MET A 1 -63.62 13.62 53.44
CA MET A 1 -62.15 13.41 53.15
C MET A 1 -61.83 12.56 51.89
N HIS A 2 -62.71 11.68 51.42
CA HIS A 2 -62.48 10.78 50.30
C HIS A 2 -62.49 11.41 48.89
N LYS A 3 -63.10 12.54 48.64
CA LYS A 3 -63.17 13.17 47.30
C LYS A 3 -61.91 13.94 46.88
N LYS A 4 -61.03 14.35 47.80
CA LYS A 4 -59.76 15.02 47.48
C LYS A 4 -58.63 14.04 47.15
N PHE A 5 -58.65 12.85 47.72
CA PHE A 5 -57.64 11.82 47.42
C PHE A 5 -57.85 11.24 46.01
N PHE A 6 -59.01 11.11 45.52
CA PHE A 6 -59.33 10.55 44.20
C PHE A 6 -58.94 11.49 43.08
N LYS A 7 -58.99 12.80 43.28
CA LYS A 7 -58.48 13.77 42.27
C LYS A 7 -56.91 13.82 42.16
N VAL A 8 -56.26 13.65 43.27
CA VAL A 8 -54.73 13.66 43.28
C VAL A 8 -54.15 12.41 42.63
N THR A 9 -54.82 11.24 42.80
CA THR A 9 -54.36 10.00 42.14
C THR A 9 -54.57 10.01 40.62
N ILE A 10 -55.68 10.64 40.14
CA ILE A 10 -55.91 10.77 38.69
C ILE A 10 -54.90 11.73 38.03
N TYR A 11 -54.59 12.84 38.69
CA TYR A 11 -53.48 13.74 38.15
C TYR A 11 -52.11 13.12 38.18
N SER A 12 -51.81 12.26 39.16
CA SER A 12 -50.53 11.54 39.19
C SER A 12 -50.42 10.49 38.09
N TRP A 13 -51.50 9.84 37.71
CA TRP A 13 -51.54 8.89 36.59
C TRP A 13 -51.50 9.57 35.22
N LEU A 14 -52.07 10.79 35.10
CA LEU A 14 -52.04 11.57 33.87
C LEU A 14 -50.59 12.16 33.60
N LEU A 15 -49.83 12.44 34.64
CA LEU A 15 -48.43 12.90 34.52
C LEU A 15 -47.46 11.79 34.18
N LEU A 16 -47.76 10.53 34.51
CA LEU A 16 -46.90 9.38 34.15
C LEU A 16 -47.07 8.93 32.69
N SER A 17 -48.14 9.32 32.01
CA SER A 17 -48.34 9.02 30.59
C SER A 17 -47.63 9.95 29.63
N LEU A 18 -46.97 11.03 30.12
CA LEU A 18 -46.22 11.96 29.29
C LEU A 18 -44.70 11.58 29.12
N PHE A 19 -44.26 10.53 29.82
CA PHE A 19 -42.93 9.94 29.59
C PHE A 19 -43.03 8.70 28.69
N SER A 20 -43.90 8.72 27.69
CA SER A 20 -43.74 7.84 26.54
C SER A 20 -42.50 8.33 25.79
N CYS A 21 -41.36 7.72 26.07
CA CYS A 21 -40.18 7.82 25.21
C CYS A 21 -40.64 7.48 23.81
N ASN A 22 -40.82 8.49 22.97
CA ASN A 22 -40.69 8.30 21.54
C ASN A 22 -39.32 7.71 21.26
N ASN A 23 -39.24 6.39 21.15
CA ASN A 23 -38.22 5.74 20.39
C ASN A 23 -38.45 6.13 18.92
N ASP A 24 -38.25 7.41 18.59
CA ASP A 24 -37.99 7.80 17.23
C ASP A 24 -36.71 7.06 16.83
N SER A 25 -36.88 5.91 16.23
CA SER A 25 -35.86 5.33 15.38
C SER A 25 -35.63 6.36 14.26
N SER A 26 -34.77 7.33 14.53
CA SER A 26 -34.40 8.36 13.57
C SER A 26 -33.83 7.69 12.36
N TYR A 27 -34.62 7.55 11.30
CA TYR A 27 -34.18 7.01 10.01
C TYR A 27 -33.22 8.01 9.38
N TYR A 28 -31.91 7.73 9.50
CA TYR A 28 -30.89 8.52 8.85
C TYR A 28 -30.76 8.10 7.38
N ASP A 29 -31.02 9.04 6.48
CA ASP A 29 -30.81 8.88 5.04
C ASP A 29 -29.44 9.51 4.67
N LEU A 30 -28.36 8.83 5.04
CA LEU A 30 -26.99 9.33 4.85
C LEU A 30 -26.48 9.02 3.45
N LYS A 31 -26.28 10.07 2.63
CA LYS A 31 -25.81 9.98 1.22
C LYS A 31 -24.41 10.55 0.98
N ASP A 32 -23.89 11.35 1.91
CA ASP A 32 -22.59 12.01 1.74
C ASP A 32 -21.44 11.06 2.12
N PHE A 33 -21.09 10.17 1.19
CA PHE A 33 -19.95 9.24 1.35
C PHE A 33 -18.60 9.97 1.31
N ALA A 34 -18.46 11.01 0.50
CA ALA A 34 -17.17 11.62 0.21
C ALA A 34 -16.50 12.25 1.45
N ILE A 35 -15.16 12.23 1.44
CA ILE A 35 -14.32 12.98 2.35
C ILE A 35 -13.88 14.25 1.62
N LYS A 36 -14.36 15.43 2.06
CA LYS A 36 -14.13 16.71 1.39
C LYS A 36 -12.65 17.11 1.36
N ASP A 37 -11.92 16.79 2.42
CA ASP A 37 -10.49 17.09 2.55
C ASP A 37 -9.73 15.83 3.00
N THR A 38 -9.17 15.11 2.04
CA THR A 38 -8.42 13.88 2.30
C THR A 38 -7.03 14.14 2.88
N SER A 39 -6.55 15.38 2.88
CA SER A 39 -5.29 15.74 3.53
C SER A 39 -5.36 15.56 5.05
N LYS A 40 -6.57 15.66 5.61
CA LYS A 40 -6.87 15.46 7.04
C LYS A 40 -7.01 13.99 7.43
N VAL A 41 -7.05 13.07 6.47
CA VAL A 41 -7.11 11.63 6.81
C VAL A 41 -5.77 11.21 7.41
N ILE A 42 -5.81 10.77 8.65
CA ILE A 42 -4.63 10.31 9.39
C ILE A 42 -4.52 8.78 9.38
N LYS A 43 -5.65 8.08 9.26
CA LYS A 43 -5.73 6.62 9.34
C LYS A 43 -6.98 6.12 8.64
N PHE A 44 -6.89 4.93 8.09
CA PHE A 44 -8.05 4.13 7.71
C PHE A 44 -7.82 2.67 8.07
N LYS A 45 -8.91 2.00 8.42
CA LYS A 45 -8.93 0.55 8.72
C LYS A 45 -9.87 -0.13 7.73
N ILE A 46 -9.42 -1.21 7.13
CA ILE A 46 -10.24 -2.08 6.28
C ILE A 46 -10.34 -3.42 6.99
N SER A 47 -11.56 -3.92 7.16
CA SER A 47 -11.82 -5.27 7.68
C SER A 47 -12.86 -5.97 6.81
N ASP A 48 -12.83 -7.29 6.80
CA ASP A 48 -13.83 -8.14 6.16
C ASP A 48 -14.64 -8.93 7.21
N THR A 49 -15.56 -9.74 6.75
CA THR A 49 -16.40 -10.59 7.61
C THR A 49 -15.73 -11.89 8.06
N GLU A 50 -14.49 -12.11 7.67
CA GLU A 50 -13.65 -13.25 8.06
C GLU A 50 -12.59 -12.86 9.11
N ASP A 51 -12.81 -11.73 9.81
CA ASP A 51 -11.91 -11.14 10.82
C ASP A 51 -10.53 -10.72 10.30
N ASN A 52 -10.30 -10.72 8.98
CA ASN A 52 -9.10 -10.12 8.45
C ASN A 52 -9.20 -8.60 8.54
N SER A 53 -8.13 -7.96 8.93
CA SER A 53 -8.10 -6.48 8.96
C SER A 53 -6.71 -5.93 8.71
N ILE A 54 -6.69 -4.72 8.15
CA ILE A 54 -5.46 -3.95 7.96
C ILE A 54 -5.70 -2.51 8.38
N VAL A 55 -4.71 -1.92 9.02
CA VAL A 55 -4.71 -0.51 9.41
C VAL A 55 -3.55 0.19 8.73
N ILE A 56 -3.89 1.24 7.99
CA ILE A 56 -2.91 2.10 7.31
C ILE A 56 -3.00 3.47 7.96
N SER A 57 -1.90 3.95 8.50
CA SER A 57 -1.84 5.24 9.20
C SER A 57 -0.69 6.11 8.69
N ARG A 58 -0.85 7.41 8.88
CA ARG A 58 0.19 8.39 8.57
C ARG A 58 1.15 8.50 9.75
N SER A 59 2.43 8.22 9.51
CA SER A 59 3.46 8.37 10.54
C SER A 59 3.65 9.84 10.92
N VAL A 60 3.57 10.14 12.20
CA VAL A 60 3.76 11.50 12.75
C VAL A 60 5.17 12.03 12.45
N SER A 61 6.20 11.17 12.54
CA SER A 61 7.60 11.57 12.41
C SER A 61 8.04 11.80 10.95
N SER A 62 7.46 11.07 10.00
CA SER A 62 7.93 11.07 8.60
C SER A 62 6.87 11.51 7.59
N ASN A 63 5.65 11.74 8.02
CA ASN A 63 4.47 12.00 7.17
C ASN A 63 4.23 10.92 6.08
N LYS A 64 4.86 9.75 6.22
CA LYS A 64 4.69 8.62 5.32
C LYS A 64 3.57 7.72 5.81
N TRP A 65 2.88 7.08 4.88
CA TRP A 65 1.91 6.05 5.21
C TRP A 65 2.61 4.75 5.59
N ILE A 66 2.18 4.12 6.67
CA ILE A 66 2.72 2.87 7.22
C ILE A 66 1.62 1.84 7.42
N ILE A 67 1.97 0.57 7.38
CA ILE A 67 1.10 -0.54 7.78
C ILE A 67 1.30 -0.74 9.27
N GLU A 68 0.28 -0.46 10.08
CA GLU A 68 0.37 -0.62 11.54
C GLU A 68 0.71 -2.07 11.92
N GLY A 69 1.49 -2.23 12.99
CA GLY A 69 1.96 -3.56 13.43
C GLY A 69 3.06 -4.18 12.54
N SER A 70 3.56 -3.45 11.53
CA SER A 70 4.62 -3.92 10.66
C SER A 70 5.78 -2.91 10.54
N LYS A 71 6.92 -3.38 10.00
CA LYS A 71 8.06 -2.52 9.66
C LYS A 71 7.94 -1.84 8.29
N TYR A 72 6.85 -2.07 7.57
CA TYR A 72 6.74 -1.68 6.16
C TYR A 72 5.99 -0.36 5.98
N THR A 73 6.49 0.45 5.05
CA THR A 73 5.74 1.60 4.53
C THR A 73 4.64 1.11 3.60
N ALA A 74 3.53 1.84 3.57
CA ALA A 74 2.44 1.54 2.64
C ALA A 74 2.79 1.94 1.21
N ASN A 75 2.21 1.22 0.25
CA ASN A 75 2.31 1.53 -1.17
C ASN A 75 1.61 2.86 -1.46
N LYS A 76 2.40 3.86 -1.83
CA LYS A 76 1.90 5.21 -2.10
C LYS A 76 0.80 5.22 -3.16
N SER A 77 0.97 4.47 -4.24
CA SER A 77 -0.03 4.41 -5.33
C SER A 77 -1.36 3.84 -4.86
N SER A 78 -1.34 2.79 -4.01
CA SER A 78 -2.57 2.22 -3.43
C SER A 78 -3.25 3.19 -2.47
N VAL A 79 -2.47 3.90 -1.66
CA VAL A 79 -3.00 4.93 -0.75
C VAL A 79 -3.57 6.11 -1.54
N ASP A 80 -2.85 6.64 -2.52
CA ASP A 80 -3.30 7.77 -3.34
C ASP A 80 -4.60 7.43 -4.08
N LEU A 81 -4.69 6.20 -4.64
CA LEU A 81 -5.90 5.69 -5.29
C LEU A 81 -7.09 5.64 -4.32
N LEU A 82 -6.84 5.28 -3.07
CA LEU A 82 -7.88 5.22 -2.05
C LEU A 82 -8.28 6.63 -1.58
N MET A 83 -7.33 7.54 -1.38
CA MET A 83 -7.60 8.95 -1.06
C MET A 83 -8.42 9.62 -2.18
N GLU A 84 -8.09 9.36 -3.44
CA GLU A 84 -8.88 9.83 -4.57
C GLU A 84 -10.31 9.24 -4.55
N THR A 85 -10.43 7.96 -4.18
CA THR A 85 -11.74 7.32 -4.04
C THR A 85 -12.55 7.95 -2.92
N PHE A 86 -11.93 8.21 -1.76
CA PHE A 86 -12.58 8.90 -0.65
C PHE A 86 -13.11 10.29 -1.05
N TYR A 87 -12.36 11.02 -1.85
CA TYR A 87 -12.77 12.36 -2.29
C TYR A 87 -13.83 12.32 -3.38
N ARG A 88 -13.69 11.43 -4.38
CA ARG A 88 -14.50 11.46 -5.61
C ARG A 88 -15.72 10.57 -5.60
N ILE A 89 -15.91 9.72 -4.61
CA ILE A 89 -17.09 8.84 -4.54
C ILE A 89 -18.40 9.64 -4.53
N ARG A 90 -19.41 9.14 -5.24
CA ARG A 90 -20.74 9.75 -5.32
C ARG A 90 -21.80 8.64 -5.26
N VAL A 91 -22.98 9.00 -4.80
CA VAL A 91 -24.19 8.19 -4.96
C VAL A 91 -24.65 8.30 -6.41
N LYS A 92 -24.80 7.17 -7.10
CA LYS A 92 -25.37 7.08 -8.44
C LYS A 92 -26.89 7.11 -8.38
N GLN A 93 -27.46 6.27 -7.53
CA GLN A 93 -28.89 6.15 -7.32
C GLN A 93 -29.21 5.35 -6.05
N ASP A 94 -30.46 5.38 -5.63
CA ASP A 94 -31.01 4.50 -4.59
C ASP A 94 -31.05 3.05 -5.11
N VAL A 95 -30.98 2.09 -4.19
CA VAL A 95 -31.18 0.68 -4.53
C VAL A 95 -32.65 0.45 -4.90
N PRO A 96 -32.97 -0.16 -6.06
CA PRO A 96 -34.34 -0.46 -6.45
C PRO A 96 -35.07 -1.27 -5.39
N LYS A 97 -36.38 -0.99 -5.17
CA LYS A 97 -37.20 -1.67 -4.14
C LYS A 97 -37.16 -3.19 -4.31
N SER A 98 -37.17 -3.70 -5.56
CA SER A 98 -37.11 -5.13 -5.88
C SER A 98 -35.79 -5.79 -5.45
N ALA A 99 -34.68 -5.05 -5.42
CA ALA A 99 -33.37 -5.55 -5.04
C ALA A 99 -33.03 -5.30 -3.56
N PHE A 100 -33.80 -4.47 -2.87
CA PHE A 100 -33.45 -3.93 -1.55
C PHE A 100 -33.14 -5.03 -0.53
N ASN A 101 -34.08 -5.97 -0.31
CA ASN A 101 -33.87 -7.05 0.66
C ASN A 101 -32.68 -7.94 0.33
N THR A 102 -32.47 -8.23 -0.95
CA THR A 102 -31.30 -9.01 -1.41
C THR A 102 -30.00 -8.28 -1.12
N VAL A 103 -29.94 -6.98 -1.36
CA VAL A 103 -28.74 -6.15 -1.12
C VAL A 103 -28.45 -6.06 0.38
N ILE A 104 -29.47 -5.81 1.22
CA ILE A 104 -29.30 -5.76 2.69
C ILE A 104 -28.79 -7.10 3.22
N ASN A 105 -29.40 -8.21 2.80
CA ASN A 105 -28.96 -9.54 3.22
C ASN A 105 -27.52 -9.83 2.81
N ARG A 106 -27.14 -9.49 1.58
CA ARG A 106 -25.75 -9.67 1.12
C ARG A 106 -24.79 -8.78 1.91
N LEU A 107 -25.13 -7.52 2.17
CA LEU A 107 -24.32 -6.61 2.98
C LEU A 107 -24.17 -7.08 4.43
N SER A 108 -25.19 -7.75 5.01
CA SER A 108 -25.10 -8.27 6.37
C SER A 108 -24.17 -9.47 6.49
N VAL A 109 -24.14 -10.32 5.45
CA VAL A 109 -23.35 -11.56 5.44
C VAL A 109 -21.94 -11.34 4.91
N ARG A 110 -21.78 -10.51 3.88
CA ARG A 110 -20.49 -10.31 3.21
C ARG A 110 -20.30 -8.84 2.83
N HIS A 111 -19.43 -8.17 3.55
CA HIS A 111 -19.03 -6.80 3.26
C HIS A 111 -17.58 -6.55 3.65
N LYS A 112 -17.02 -5.48 3.12
CA LYS A 112 -15.80 -4.88 3.66
C LYS A 112 -16.19 -3.63 4.43
N LYS A 113 -15.70 -3.51 5.65
CA LYS A 113 -15.91 -2.34 6.51
C LYS A 113 -14.67 -1.45 6.40
N VAL A 114 -14.86 -0.20 6.01
CA VAL A 114 -13.79 0.80 5.91
C VAL A 114 -14.08 1.93 6.90
N GLU A 115 -13.25 2.04 7.91
CA GLU A 115 -13.30 3.08 8.93
C GLU A 115 -12.28 4.15 8.59
N ILE A 116 -12.70 5.40 8.42
CA ILE A 116 -11.88 6.54 8.01
C ILE A 116 -11.76 7.50 9.18
N PHE A 117 -10.51 7.86 9.53
CA PHE A 117 -10.21 8.66 10.71
C PHE A 117 -9.56 10.00 10.29
N LEU A 118 -10.11 11.09 10.80
CA LEU A 118 -9.52 12.43 10.72
C LEU A 118 -8.84 12.81 12.05
N GLU A 119 -9.21 12.12 13.13
CA GLU A 119 -8.69 12.24 14.49
C GLU A 119 -8.47 10.84 15.08
N ASN A 120 -7.71 10.74 16.18
CA ASN A 120 -7.16 9.45 16.63
C ASN A 120 -8.18 8.44 17.16
N ASN A 121 -9.29 8.84 17.75
CA ASN A 121 -10.06 7.93 18.58
C ASN A 121 -11.42 7.50 18.03
N LYS A 122 -11.96 8.16 16.99
CA LYS A 122 -13.28 7.84 16.45
C LYS A 122 -13.27 7.91 14.94
N ALA A 123 -13.87 6.90 14.30
CA ALA A 123 -14.07 6.95 12.86
C ALA A 123 -15.01 8.11 12.50
N PHE A 124 -14.55 8.99 11.61
CA PHE A 124 -15.32 10.08 11.05
C PHE A 124 -16.45 9.55 10.17
N LYS A 125 -16.11 8.62 9.27
CA LYS A 125 -17.06 7.87 8.44
C LYS A 125 -16.70 6.40 8.43
N THR A 126 -17.73 5.56 8.38
CA THR A 126 -17.58 4.12 8.16
C THR A 126 -18.38 3.73 6.93
N TRP A 127 -17.75 3.06 5.99
CA TRP A 127 -18.36 2.52 4.80
C TRP A 127 -18.49 1.01 4.91
N PHE A 128 -19.68 0.50 4.66
CA PHE A 128 -19.92 -0.93 4.47
C PHE A 128 -20.06 -1.18 2.97
N ILE A 129 -19.10 -1.87 2.40
CA ILE A 129 -18.91 -2.05 0.95
C ILE A 129 -19.34 -3.46 0.59
N GLY A 130 -20.37 -3.56 -0.21
CA GLY A 130 -20.93 -4.82 -0.69
C GLY A 130 -20.41 -5.20 -2.07
N SER A 131 -21.21 -5.99 -2.78
CA SER A 131 -20.92 -6.48 -4.12
C SER A 131 -21.08 -5.38 -5.18
N PRO A 132 -20.51 -5.57 -6.38
CA PRO A 132 -20.82 -4.76 -7.55
C PRO A 132 -22.29 -4.91 -7.96
N THR A 133 -22.80 -3.92 -8.69
CA THR A 133 -24.06 -4.03 -9.43
C THR A 133 -23.93 -5.03 -10.58
N GLN A 134 -25.05 -5.51 -11.13
CA GLN A 134 -25.06 -6.49 -12.23
C GLN A 134 -24.32 -5.99 -13.48
N ASP A 135 -24.43 -4.69 -13.76
CA ASP A 135 -23.75 -4.02 -14.88
C ASP A 135 -22.26 -3.70 -14.58
N HIS A 136 -21.78 -4.02 -13.37
CA HIS A 136 -20.47 -3.66 -12.87
C HIS A 136 -20.14 -2.16 -12.86
N LEU A 137 -21.11 -1.28 -13.03
CA LEU A 137 -20.93 0.18 -13.10
C LEU A 137 -21.22 0.90 -11.78
N GLY A 138 -21.38 0.15 -10.70
CA GLY A 138 -21.60 0.66 -9.36
C GLY A 138 -21.28 -0.39 -8.29
N THR A 139 -21.30 0.06 -7.03
CA THR A 139 -21.07 -0.79 -5.86
C THR A 139 -22.14 -0.50 -4.82
N TYR A 140 -22.76 -1.53 -4.28
CA TYR A 140 -23.69 -1.37 -3.17
C TYR A 140 -22.94 -1.01 -1.90
N MET A 141 -23.32 0.12 -1.30
CA MET A 141 -22.64 0.58 -0.10
C MET A 141 -23.64 1.16 0.91
N LEU A 142 -23.31 1.08 2.18
CA LEU A 142 -24.04 1.70 3.28
C LEU A 142 -23.09 2.59 4.08
N LEU A 143 -23.56 3.78 4.46
CA LEU A 143 -22.79 4.78 5.19
C LEU A 143 -23.15 4.80 6.66
N GLN A 144 -22.15 5.04 7.50
CA GLN A 144 -22.32 5.41 8.90
C GLN A 144 -21.44 6.64 9.19
N ASN A 145 -22.04 7.64 9.83
CA ASN A 145 -21.35 8.85 10.33
C ASN A 145 -21.37 8.83 11.87
N GLY A 146 -20.20 8.63 12.47
CA GLY A 146 -20.11 8.45 13.91
C GLY A 146 -20.97 7.26 14.38
N ASN A 147 -22.01 7.53 15.20
CA ASN A 147 -22.94 6.50 15.68
C ASN A 147 -24.18 6.33 14.78
N ASN A 148 -24.42 7.22 13.83
CA ASN A 148 -25.60 7.23 12.98
C ASN A 148 -25.34 6.39 11.73
N LYS A 149 -25.97 5.22 11.65
CA LYS A 149 -25.92 4.33 10.49
C LYS A 149 -27.07 4.63 9.56
N SER A 150 -26.83 4.69 8.25
CA SER A 150 -27.88 4.88 7.26
C SER A 150 -28.92 3.75 7.33
N SER A 151 -30.18 4.08 7.17
CA SER A 151 -31.29 3.11 7.14
C SER A 151 -31.32 2.28 5.86
N LYS A 152 -30.68 2.77 4.79
CA LYS A 152 -30.70 2.10 3.48
C LYS A 152 -29.35 2.19 2.77
N PRO A 153 -29.02 1.18 1.95
CA PRO A 153 -27.83 1.20 1.08
C PRO A 153 -28.11 2.03 -0.17
N TYR A 154 -27.01 2.41 -0.82
CA TYR A 154 -26.98 3.14 -2.09
C TYR A 154 -26.11 2.41 -3.11
N ILE A 155 -26.35 2.69 -4.38
CA ILE A 155 -25.43 2.38 -5.46
C ILE A 155 -24.46 3.56 -5.57
N THR A 156 -23.19 3.30 -5.33
CA THR A 156 -22.11 4.29 -5.38
C THR A 156 -21.20 4.04 -6.58
N TYR A 157 -20.53 5.07 -7.03
CA TYR A 157 -19.55 5.03 -8.12
C TYR A 157 -18.51 6.13 -7.95
N LYS A 158 -17.44 6.08 -8.71
CA LYS A 158 -16.47 7.16 -8.86
C LYS A 158 -16.59 7.74 -10.26
N PRO A 159 -16.89 9.05 -10.42
CA PRO A 159 -16.94 9.67 -11.73
C PRO A 159 -15.65 9.49 -12.53
N GLY A 160 -15.78 9.15 -13.82
CA GLY A 160 -14.64 8.86 -14.70
C GLY A 160 -14.00 7.48 -14.51
N MET A 161 -14.60 6.60 -13.73
CA MET A 161 -14.13 5.22 -13.57
C MET A 161 -15.18 4.25 -14.13
N TYR A 162 -14.73 3.28 -14.92
CA TYR A 162 -15.50 2.10 -15.27
C TYR A 162 -15.17 0.97 -14.32
N GLY A 163 -16.20 0.26 -13.85
CA GLY A 163 -16.05 -0.84 -12.90
C GLY A 163 -16.51 -0.51 -11.48
N SER A 164 -16.41 -1.50 -10.61
CA SER A 164 -16.85 -1.43 -9.23
C SER A 164 -15.73 -0.96 -8.28
N LEU A 165 -16.12 -0.43 -7.12
CA LEU A 165 -15.18 0.10 -6.13
C LEU A 165 -14.63 -0.98 -5.19
N ASP A 166 -15.31 -2.10 -5.03
CA ASP A 166 -15.01 -3.14 -4.03
C ASP A 166 -13.59 -3.72 -4.15
N VAL A 167 -13.03 -3.78 -5.35
CA VAL A 167 -11.67 -4.27 -5.62
C VAL A 167 -10.56 -3.40 -5.00
N ARG A 168 -10.87 -2.15 -4.64
CA ARG A 168 -9.92 -1.21 -4.03
C ARG A 168 -9.73 -1.43 -2.55
N PHE A 169 -10.63 -2.19 -1.92
CA PHE A 169 -10.67 -2.39 -0.48
C PHE A 169 -10.29 -3.84 -0.16
N PHE A 170 -9.03 -4.09 0.08
CA PHE A 170 -8.49 -5.42 0.39
C PHE A 170 -7.77 -5.41 1.73
N THR A 171 -7.80 -6.56 2.41
CA THR A 171 -7.21 -6.76 3.75
C THR A 171 -5.82 -7.39 3.69
N ASP A 172 -5.40 -7.90 2.53
CA ASP A 172 -4.06 -8.47 2.35
C ASP A 172 -2.97 -7.39 2.47
N TRP A 173 -2.17 -7.47 3.53
CA TRP A 173 -1.09 -6.53 3.81
C TRP A 173 -0.03 -6.46 2.71
N LYS A 174 0.16 -7.52 1.92
CA LYS A 174 1.16 -7.57 0.85
C LYS A 174 0.82 -6.63 -0.29
N GLY A 175 -0.46 -6.50 -0.62
CA GLY A 175 -0.94 -5.53 -1.59
C GLY A 175 -0.78 -4.07 -1.11
N TRP A 176 -0.74 -3.86 0.21
CA TRP A 176 -0.51 -2.54 0.79
C TRP A 176 0.97 -2.20 0.99
N ARG A 177 1.85 -3.18 1.01
CA ARG A 177 3.28 -2.96 1.22
C ARG A 177 3.91 -2.23 0.04
N SER A 178 4.73 -1.22 0.33
CA SER A 178 5.53 -0.55 -0.69
C SER A 178 6.49 -1.56 -1.36
N PRO A 179 6.47 -1.68 -2.69
CA PRO A 179 7.37 -2.56 -3.41
C PRO A 179 8.79 -1.99 -3.58
N ARG A 180 9.05 -0.77 -3.09
CA ARG A 180 10.32 -0.08 -3.30
C ARG A 180 11.45 -0.72 -2.51
N VAL A 181 12.52 -1.06 -3.22
CA VAL A 181 13.78 -1.56 -2.67
C VAL A 181 14.75 -0.39 -2.50
N PHE A 182 14.96 0.39 -3.56
CA PHE A 182 15.68 1.66 -3.51
C PHE A 182 14.72 2.81 -3.82
N ASN A 183 14.88 3.90 -3.09
CA ASN A 183 14.04 5.10 -3.22
C ASN A 183 14.86 6.34 -2.86
N TYR A 184 15.73 6.73 -3.79
CA TYR A 184 16.68 7.84 -3.63
C TYR A 184 16.47 8.88 -4.75
N PRO A 185 15.40 9.71 -4.69
CA PRO A 185 15.11 10.72 -5.72
C PRO A 185 16.20 11.78 -5.82
N ASN A 186 16.99 11.98 -4.77
CA ASN A 186 18.18 12.81 -4.81
C ASN A 186 19.42 11.90 -4.70
N PRO A 187 20.22 11.76 -5.75
CA PRO A 187 21.45 10.97 -5.72
C PRO A 187 22.44 11.38 -4.63
N LYS A 188 22.40 12.64 -4.17
CA LYS A 188 23.24 13.15 -3.06
C LYS A 188 22.92 12.47 -1.73
N SER A 189 21.77 11.81 -1.61
CA SER A 189 21.42 11.01 -0.43
C SER A 189 22.08 9.63 -0.41
N ILE A 190 22.75 9.22 -1.48
CA ILE A 190 23.56 8.00 -1.54
C ILE A 190 24.98 8.35 -1.13
N LYS A 191 25.48 7.70 -0.07
CA LYS A 191 26.84 7.89 0.42
C LYS A 191 27.82 6.94 -0.27
N ASN A 192 27.48 5.66 -0.31
CA ASN A 192 28.28 4.64 -0.95
C ASN A 192 27.36 3.60 -1.60
N ILE A 193 27.86 3.02 -2.70
CA ILE A 193 27.26 1.82 -3.27
C ILE A 193 28.38 0.89 -3.77
N SER A 194 28.26 -0.40 -3.48
CA SER A 194 29.07 -1.44 -4.12
C SER A 194 28.19 -2.35 -4.97
N VAL A 195 28.69 -2.74 -6.11
CA VAL A 195 28.08 -3.65 -7.07
C VAL A 195 29.05 -4.78 -7.36
N ASN A 196 28.63 -6.01 -7.01
CA ASN A 196 29.47 -7.18 -7.19
C ASN A 196 28.85 -8.12 -8.24
N PHE A 197 29.66 -8.53 -9.19
CA PHE A 197 29.37 -9.47 -10.26
C PHE A 197 29.97 -10.83 -9.94
N SER A 198 29.15 -11.81 -9.60
CA SER A 198 29.65 -13.13 -9.17
C SER A 198 30.32 -13.91 -10.29
N GLU A 199 29.85 -13.77 -11.54
CA GLU A 199 30.39 -14.45 -12.72
C GLU A 199 31.62 -13.69 -13.32
N LYS A 200 31.75 -12.40 -13.08
CA LYS A 200 32.79 -11.52 -13.58
C LYS A 200 33.32 -10.61 -12.48
N PRO A 201 34.05 -11.13 -11.47
CA PRO A 201 34.47 -10.35 -10.31
C PRO A 201 35.24 -9.07 -10.65
N ASN A 202 36.02 -9.09 -11.74
CA ASN A 202 36.79 -7.92 -12.21
C ASN A 202 35.93 -6.76 -12.71
N GLU A 203 34.64 -7.01 -12.97
CA GLU A 203 33.67 -5.98 -13.33
C GLU A 203 32.93 -5.39 -12.10
N SER A 204 33.30 -5.86 -10.90
CA SER A 204 32.75 -5.34 -9.63
C SER A 204 33.44 -4.02 -9.28
N TYR A 205 32.66 -3.14 -8.62
CA TYR A 205 33.16 -1.81 -8.26
C TYR A 205 32.42 -1.24 -7.06
N ALA A 206 32.96 -0.16 -6.51
CA ALA A 206 32.28 0.67 -5.53
C ALA A 206 32.32 2.14 -5.95
N ILE A 207 31.25 2.86 -5.62
CA ILE A 207 31.14 4.31 -5.80
C ILE A 207 31.00 4.94 -4.42
N SER A 208 31.79 5.98 -4.15
CA SER A 208 31.61 6.85 -3.00
C SER A 208 31.20 8.25 -3.47
N TYR A 209 30.14 8.80 -2.86
CA TYR A 209 29.68 10.15 -3.15
C TYR A 209 29.71 10.97 -1.87
N LYS A 210 30.63 11.92 -1.80
CA LYS A 210 30.83 12.75 -0.62
C LYS A 210 31.22 14.18 -1.05
N HIS A 211 30.54 15.21 -0.46
CA HIS A 211 30.80 16.63 -0.73
C HIS A 211 30.83 16.97 -2.24
N ASP A 212 29.82 16.50 -2.98
CA ASP A 212 29.69 16.66 -4.44
C ASP A 212 30.84 16.00 -5.26
N THR A 213 31.71 15.25 -4.60
CA THR A 213 32.79 14.50 -5.24
C THR A 213 32.40 13.02 -5.34
N ILE A 214 32.49 12.48 -6.54
CA ILE A 214 32.29 11.07 -6.84
C ILE A 214 33.64 10.42 -6.99
N LYS A 215 33.82 9.25 -6.39
CA LYS A 215 35.00 8.42 -6.53
C LYS A 215 34.56 7.01 -6.90
N LEU A 216 35.25 6.41 -7.86
CA LEU A 216 35.05 5.05 -8.33
C LEU A 216 36.24 4.18 -7.89
N PHE A 217 35.91 2.99 -7.36
CA PHE A 217 36.91 2.04 -6.86
C PHE A 217 36.71 0.68 -7.54
N ASP A 218 37.81 -0.02 -7.79
CA ASP A 218 37.77 -1.41 -8.24
C ASP A 218 37.47 -2.40 -7.10
N LEU A 219 37.43 -3.70 -7.41
CA LEU A 219 37.19 -4.78 -6.46
C LEU A 219 38.19 -4.78 -5.27
N ASN A 220 39.43 -4.30 -5.49
CA ASN A 220 40.47 -4.24 -4.49
C ASN A 220 40.49 -2.93 -3.68
N ASN A 221 39.42 -2.15 -3.76
CA ASN A 221 39.30 -0.80 -3.16
C ASN A 221 40.37 0.20 -3.66
N LYS A 222 40.95 -0.02 -4.85
CA LYS A 222 41.83 0.93 -5.48
C LYS A 222 41.01 2.02 -6.17
N GLU A 223 41.25 3.29 -5.83
CA GLU A 223 40.62 4.43 -6.52
C GLU A 223 41.10 4.49 -7.97
N LEU A 224 40.12 4.64 -8.87
CA LEU A 224 40.35 4.78 -10.30
C LEU A 224 40.34 6.26 -10.68
N ASN A 225 41.37 6.71 -11.41
CA ASN A 225 41.53 8.10 -11.82
C ASN A 225 41.01 8.37 -13.24
N ASN A 226 40.76 7.31 -14.02
CA ASN A 226 40.37 7.43 -15.43
C ASN A 226 39.02 6.74 -15.65
N TYR A 227 37.95 7.45 -15.43
CA TYR A 227 36.58 7.00 -15.65
C TYR A 227 35.65 8.17 -16.04
N ASP A 228 34.52 7.87 -16.65
CA ASP A 228 33.50 8.85 -17.01
C ASP A 228 32.66 9.20 -15.76
N SER A 229 33.00 10.31 -15.14
CA SER A 229 32.28 10.78 -13.92
C SER A 229 30.83 11.20 -14.19
N ILE A 230 30.50 11.60 -15.42
CA ILE A 230 29.14 11.96 -15.83
C ILE A 230 28.28 10.69 -15.85
N GLN A 231 28.79 9.61 -16.46
CA GLN A 231 28.13 8.31 -16.49
C GLN A 231 27.94 7.73 -15.08
N VAL A 232 28.93 7.84 -14.21
CA VAL A 232 28.81 7.40 -12.81
C VAL A 232 27.74 8.22 -12.06
N LYS A 233 27.71 9.54 -12.27
CA LYS A 233 26.66 10.39 -11.68
C LYS A 233 25.28 10.04 -12.20
N HIS A 234 25.16 9.80 -13.50
CA HIS A 234 23.90 9.37 -14.12
C HIS A 234 23.45 8.00 -13.58
N TYR A 235 24.39 7.06 -13.39
CA TYR A 235 24.07 5.76 -12.79
C TYR A 235 23.43 5.89 -11.41
N LEU A 236 23.89 6.82 -10.56
CA LEU A 236 23.30 7.02 -9.24
C LEU A 236 21.86 7.51 -9.30
N SER A 237 21.43 8.18 -10.36
CA SER A 237 20.04 8.62 -10.52
C SER A 237 19.05 7.45 -10.73
N HIS A 238 19.53 6.30 -11.22
CA HIS A 238 18.68 5.12 -11.41
C HIS A 238 18.20 4.48 -10.10
N PHE A 239 18.77 4.87 -8.94
CA PHE A 239 18.31 4.43 -7.63
C PHE A 239 17.09 5.23 -7.10
N GLU A 240 16.52 6.13 -7.90
CA GLU A 240 15.36 6.93 -7.53
C GLU A 240 14.15 6.07 -7.17
N ASN A 241 13.85 5.04 -7.98
CA ASN A 241 12.65 4.21 -7.81
C ASN A 241 12.86 2.79 -8.34
N VAL A 242 13.55 1.96 -7.57
CA VAL A 242 13.76 0.55 -7.91
C VAL A 242 12.87 -0.32 -7.05
N SER A 243 12.06 -1.16 -7.69
CA SER A 243 11.02 -1.94 -7.02
C SER A 243 11.10 -3.42 -7.38
N TYR A 244 10.60 -4.26 -6.47
CA TYR A 244 10.19 -5.62 -6.83
C TYR A 244 8.77 -5.61 -7.40
N ASN A 245 8.39 -6.67 -8.12
CA ASN A 245 7.04 -6.74 -8.67
C ASN A 245 6.10 -7.69 -7.90
N LYS A 246 6.65 -8.69 -7.21
CA LYS A 246 5.82 -9.67 -6.48
C LYS A 246 6.58 -10.29 -5.31
N ILE A 247 5.88 -10.57 -4.22
CA ILE A 247 6.35 -11.46 -3.13
C ILE A 247 6.03 -12.88 -3.55
N MET A 248 7.05 -13.74 -3.57
CA MET A 248 6.90 -15.14 -3.95
C MET A 248 6.48 -16.01 -2.75
N PHE A 249 5.67 -17.02 -3.03
CA PHE A 249 5.18 -17.99 -2.05
C PHE A 249 5.69 -19.38 -2.41
N GLU A 250 7.00 -19.52 -2.43
CA GLU A 250 7.64 -20.80 -2.67
C GLU A 250 7.70 -21.63 -1.38
N LYS A 251 7.80 -22.94 -1.53
CA LYS A 251 8.08 -23.82 -0.39
C LYS A 251 9.42 -23.43 0.24
N GLN A 252 9.53 -23.54 1.56
CA GLN A 252 10.73 -23.10 2.30
C GLN A 252 12.01 -23.75 1.75
N ASN A 253 11.98 -25.02 1.40
CA ASN A 253 13.14 -25.73 0.83
C ASN A 253 13.58 -25.16 -0.52
N VAL A 254 12.66 -24.64 -1.34
CA VAL A 254 12.98 -23.98 -2.62
C VAL A 254 13.65 -22.64 -2.34
N MET A 255 13.09 -21.83 -1.44
CA MET A 255 13.70 -20.56 -1.03
C MET A 255 15.07 -20.79 -0.42
N ASP A 256 15.24 -21.77 0.46
CA ASP A 256 16.53 -22.10 1.08
C ASP A 256 17.58 -22.53 0.04
N SER A 257 17.17 -23.27 -0.98
CA SER A 257 18.05 -23.64 -2.09
C SER A 257 18.55 -22.43 -2.87
N ILE A 258 17.63 -21.47 -3.17
CA ILE A 258 18.00 -20.23 -3.85
C ILE A 258 18.95 -19.40 -2.96
N PHE A 259 18.63 -19.24 -1.69
CA PHE A 259 19.42 -18.42 -0.76
C PHE A 259 20.79 -19.01 -0.42
N LYS A 260 20.97 -20.31 -0.54
CA LYS A 260 22.28 -20.99 -0.42
C LYS A 260 23.12 -20.87 -1.69
N SER A 261 22.48 -20.65 -2.84
CA SER A 261 23.21 -20.48 -4.09
C SER A 261 23.88 -19.12 -4.15
N LYS A 262 24.97 -19.00 -4.91
CA LYS A 262 25.66 -17.72 -5.10
C LYS A 262 24.77 -16.78 -5.94
N PRO A 263 24.47 -15.55 -5.48
CA PRO A 263 23.72 -14.58 -6.29
C PRO A 263 24.55 -14.18 -7.51
N HIS A 264 23.90 -13.81 -8.62
CA HIS A 264 24.58 -13.31 -9.82
C HIS A 264 25.08 -11.89 -9.62
N TYR A 265 24.27 -11.08 -8.90
CA TYR A 265 24.64 -9.70 -8.53
C TYR A 265 24.38 -9.47 -7.05
N TYR A 266 25.25 -8.68 -6.45
CA TYR A 266 25.09 -8.25 -5.06
C TYR A 266 25.29 -6.74 -4.99
N PHE A 267 24.31 -6.06 -4.36
CA PHE A 267 24.34 -4.61 -4.14
C PHE A 267 24.39 -4.32 -2.64
N GLU A 268 25.22 -3.38 -2.27
CA GLU A 268 25.21 -2.81 -0.92
C GLU A 268 25.24 -1.29 -1.03
N LEU A 269 24.12 -0.64 -0.64
CA LEU A 269 23.97 0.81 -0.68
C LEU A 269 23.89 1.35 0.74
N THR A 270 24.72 2.34 1.04
CA THR A 270 24.68 3.12 2.29
C THR A 270 24.21 4.53 1.96
N ASP A 271 23.14 4.99 2.61
CA ASP A 271 22.63 6.35 2.43
C ASP A 271 23.28 7.36 3.38
N SER A 272 22.91 8.64 3.23
CA SER A 272 23.41 9.75 4.04
C SER A 272 23.04 9.65 5.52
N SER A 273 22.02 8.86 5.88
CA SER A 273 21.65 8.54 7.27
C SER A 273 22.40 7.32 7.83
N ASN A 274 23.36 6.76 7.08
CA ASN A 274 24.08 5.52 7.35
C ASN A 274 23.19 4.25 7.36
N LYS A 275 22.01 4.31 6.80
CA LYS A 275 21.18 3.13 6.56
C LYS A 275 21.79 2.30 5.44
N VAL A 276 21.98 1.01 5.69
CA VAL A 276 22.51 0.06 4.71
C VAL A 276 21.36 -0.77 4.13
N THR A 277 21.31 -0.85 2.81
CA THR A 277 20.40 -1.74 2.06
C THR A 277 21.23 -2.71 1.24
N LYS A 278 21.09 -4.00 1.50
CA LYS A 278 21.77 -5.10 0.83
C LYS A 278 20.78 -5.84 -0.05
N VAL A 279 21.15 -6.12 -1.30
CA VAL A 279 20.30 -6.85 -2.24
C VAL A 279 21.13 -7.94 -2.91
N GLU A 280 20.62 -9.14 -2.86
CA GLU A 280 21.08 -10.30 -3.60
C GLU A 280 20.12 -10.51 -4.77
N PHE A 281 20.65 -10.71 -5.97
CA PHE A 281 19.90 -10.92 -7.19
C PHE A 281 20.31 -12.22 -7.87
N TRP A 282 19.33 -13.09 -8.17
CA TRP A 282 19.52 -14.35 -8.90
C TRP A 282 18.74 -14.29 -10.21
N LYS A 283 19.39 -14.72 -11.29
CA LYS A 283 18.71 -15.03 -12.54
C LYS A 283 17.85 -16.28 -12.35
N ILE A 284 16.71 -16.34 -12.99
CA ILE A 284 15.83 -17.49 -12.99
C ILE A 284 16.18 -18.39 -14.18
N LYS A 285 16.40 -19.68 -13.93
CA LYS A 285 16.61 -20.63 -15.03
C LYS A 285 15.34 -20.81 -15.84
N ASP A 286 15.47 -20.78 -17.15
CA ASP A 286 14.43 -21.08 -18.11
C ASP A 286 15.01 -21.99 -19.19
N ILE A 287 14.57 -23.25 -19.18
CA ILE A 287 15.07 -24.31 -20.07
C ILE A 287 14.65 -24.05 -21.51
N ASP A 288 13.52 -23.38 -21.71
CA ASP A 288 12.97 -23.12 -23.03
C ASP A 288 13.54 -21.84 -23.66
N SER A 289 14.28 -21.06 -22.86
CA SER A 289 14.94 -19.84 -23.34
C SER A 289 16.25 -20.16 -24.07
N SER A 290 16.49 -19.46 -25.19
CA SER A 290 17.77 -19.55 -25.94
C SER A 290 19.02 -19.19 -25.11
N THR A 291 18.84 -18.43 -24.04
CA THR A 291 19.91 -18.03 -23.12
C THR A 291 20.02 -18.93 -21.89
N GLY A 292 19.06 -19.83 -21.68
CA GLY A 292 18.92 -20.63 -20.45
C GLY A 292 18.40 -19.85 -19.25
N TRP A 293 17.99 -18.58 -19.43
CA TRP A 293 17.50 -17.71 -18.37
C TRP A 293 16.17 -17.04 -18.75
N ASP A 294 15.30 -16.82 -17.75
CA ASP A 294 14.12 -16.00 -17.90
C ASP A 294 14.52 -14.60 -18.40
N ALA A 295 13.85 -14.14 -19.47
CA ALA A 295 14.17 -12.89 -20.13
C ALA A 295 13.59 -11.66 -19.42
N GLU A 296 12.59 -11.84 -18.55
CA GLU A 296 11.84 -10.75 -17.94
C GLU A 296 12.10 -10.59 -16.44
N HIS A 297 12.42 -11.69 -15.76
CA HIS A 297 12.42 -11.70 -14.30
C HIS A 297 13.68 -12.32 -13.68
N GLY A 298 13.99 -11.84 -12.47
CA GLY A 298 14.94 -12.45 -11.56
C GLY A 298 14.36 -12.52 -10.14
N TYR A 299 15.03 -13.28 -9.29
CA TYR A 299 14.72 -13.28 -7.85
C TYR A 299 15.63 -12.30 -7.12
N ILE A 300 15.09 -11.68 -6.07
CA ILE A 300 15.85 -10.85 -5.15
C ILE A 300 15.56 -11.19 -3.71
N ARG A 301 16.56 -10.97 -2.85
CA ARG A 301 16.42 -10.94 -1.41
C ARG A 301 17.00 -9.64 -0.86
N VAL A 302 16.26 -8.96 0.00
CA VAL A 302 16.65 -7.67 0.58
C VAL A 302 17.05 -7.85 2.04
N ASN A 303 18.21 -7.35 2.44
CA ASN A 303 18.75 -7.37 3.80
C ASN A 303 18.74 -8.75 4.46
N LYS A 304 18.97 -9.80 3.68
CA LYS A 304 18.93 -11.20 4.10
C LYS A 304 17.62 -11.61 4.82
N ASN A 305 16.51 -10.92 4.52
CA ASN A 305 15.20 -11.32 5.01
C ASN A 305 14.82 -12.70 4.48
N ASN A 306 13.97 -13.43 5.21
CA ASN A 306 13.44 -14.72 4.75
C ASN A 306 12.24 -14.53 3.80
N GLU A 307 12.40 -13.68 2.78
CA GLU A 307 11.39 -13.40 1.76
C GLU A 307 12.05 -13.46 0.39
N LEU A 308 11.50 -14.28 -0.50
CA LEU A 308 11.85 -14.31 -1.91
C LEU A 308 10.95 -13.33 -2.66
N LEU A 309 11.56 -12.38 -3.34
CA LEU A 309 10.86 -11.37 -4.14
C LEU A 309 11.19 -11.60 -5.62
N ARG A 310 10.24 -11.29 -6.51
CA ARG A 310 10.45 -11.30 -7.95
C ARG A 310 10.67 -9.87 -8.44
N ALA A 311 11.73 -9.66 -9.20
CA ALA A 311 12.09 -8.39 -9.81
C ALA A 311 11.98 -8.50 -11.33
N GLN A 312 11.55 -7.43 -12.01
CA GLN A 312 11.56 -7.34 -13.46
C GLN A 312 12.85 -6.72 -13.93
N TYR A 313 13.49 -7.28 -14.96
CA TYR A 313 14.71 -6.73 -15.57
C TYR A 313 14.51 -5.30 -16.03
N PHE A 314 13.37 -4.94 -16.56
CA PHE A 314 13.05 -3.56 -16.96
C PHE A 314 13.44 -2.50 -15.91
N ASN A 315 13.28 -2.81 -14.62
CA ASN A 315 13.63 -1.90 -13.52
C ASN A 315 15.05 -2.10 -12.97
N TRP A 316 15.69 -3.24 -13.26
CA TRP A 316 16.92 -3.65 -12.60
C TRP A 316 18.14 -3.71 -13.53
N GLU A 317 17.96 -4.01 -14.82
CA GLU A 317 19.10 -4.21 -15.75
C GLU A 317 20.00 -3.00 -15.89
N ILE A 318 19.44 -1.79 -15.73
CA ILE A 318 20.21 -0.55 -15.74
C ILE A 318 21.22 -0.49 -14.59
N LEU A 319 20.97 -1.24 -13.50
CA LEU A 319 21.86 -1.33 -12.35
C LEU A 319 22.98 -2.36 -12.54
N PHE A 320 22.89 -3.23 -13.57
CA PHE A 320 23.90 -4.25 -13.88
C PHE A 320 24.99 -3.75 -14.82
N LYS A 321 25.33 -2.45 -14.76
CA LYS A 321 26.43 -1.90 -15.56
C LYS A 321 27.75 -2.36 -14.99
N PRO A 322 28.63 -2.99 -15.80
CA PRO A 322 29.93 -3.44 -15.36
C PRO A 322 30.94 -2.28 -15.19
N LEU A 323 32.00 -2.48 -14.44
CA LEU A 323 33.05 -1.48 -14.26
C LEU A 323 33.57 -0.95 -15.59
N SER A 324 33.79 -1.84 -16.57
CA SER A 324 34.28 -1.50 -17.92
C SER A 324 33.36 -0.50 -18.65
N PHE A 325 32.07 -0.39 -18.27
CA PHE A 325 31.16 0.61 -18.82
C PHE A 325 31.62 2.04 -18.52
N TYR A 326 32.19 2.29 -17.35
CA TYR A 326 32.68 3.60 -16.92
C TYR A 326 34.11 3.93 -17.29
N THR A 327 34.94 2.89 -17.59
CA THR A 327 36.33 3.03 -17.86
C THR A 327 36.70 2.91 -19.34
N ARG A 328 35.72 2.56 -20.21
CA ARG A 328 35.94 2.54 -21.66
C ARG A 328 36.18 3.96 -22.20
N ARG A 329 37.30 4.18 -22.86
CA ARG A 329 37.47 5.37 -23.67
C ARG A 329 36.67 5.16 -24.97
N TYR A 330 35.67 5.98 -25.19
CA TYR A 330 35.08 6.13 -26.52
C TYR A 330 36.11 6.94 -27.34
N TYR A 331 36.77 6.26 -28.25
CA TYR A 331 37.57 6.88 -29.29
C TYR A 331 36.65 7.28 -30.44
#